data_40336d139022c19d8d7e0d97f1deeadf
#
_entry.id   40336d139022c19d8d7e0d97f1deeadf
#
_cell.length_a   1.000
_cell.length_b   1.000
_cell.length_c   1.000
_cell.angle_alpha   90.00
_cell.angle_beta   90.00
_cell.angle_gamma   90.00
#
_symmetry.space_group_name_H-M   'P 1'
#
loop_
_entity.id
_entity.type
_entity.pdbx_description
1 polymer ?
#
loop_
_entity_poly.entity_id
_entity_poly.type
_entity_poly.pdbx_seq_one_letter_code
_entity_poly.pdbx_strand_id
1 'polypeptide(L)'
;MARFMMRRTLYAIVTLFILSLTIFAVVRLTGDPVTLLAEPGARAEDLDRVRAEWGLDRPWPVQYVAFARNILTGQLGKSFNYEMPVSTLYFQRLPNSLELALAATLISFFIGIPAGIISAVRVNSAWDNFGKTVALLGLSVPGFWLGLVMILIFSVWLHWLPTSGQGGWQHLIMPSLALGWYFAASLLRLTRSSMLEVLRSEYVKLARLKGLPGYVVLAVHAFKNAMIPVLTLAGVNLVVMINAAVIIVVIFAWPGIGRLLYEGIFQRDFPLVQGVVMEAGIMIVMINLIIDLLYAYIDPRIRLTK
;
A
#
# COMPACT_ATOMS: atom_id res chain seq x y z
N MET A 1 7.18 -27.75 1.39
CA MET A 1 5.92 -27.00 1.36
C MET A 1 5.28 -26.86 2.74
N ALA A 2 4.88 -27.96 3.41
CA ALA A 2 4.20 -27.86 4.71
C ALA A 2 4.98 -27.05 5.77
N ARG A 3 6.27 -27.31 5.94
CA ARG A 3 7.13 -26.57 6.89
C ARG A 3 7.25 -25.07 6.54
N PHE A 4 7.35 -24.73 5.25
CA PHE A 4 7.37 -23.34 4.80
C PHE A 4 6.03 -22.65 5.10
N MET A 5 4.91 -23.29 4.75
CA MET A 5 3.55 -22.80 5.04
C MET A 5 3.34 -22.58 6.52
N MET A 6 3.66 -23.58 7.34
CA MET A 6 3.52 -23.50 8.81
C MET A 6 4.32 -22.32 9.38
N ARG A 7 5.56 -22.10 8.92
CA ARG A 7 6.41 -20.99 9.37
C ARG A 7 5.81 -19.63 8.94
N ARG A 8 5.30 -19.51 7.71
CA ARG A 8 4.67 -18.28 7.21
C ARG A 8 3.37 -17.97 7.95
N THR A 9 2.54 -18.99 8.19
CA THR A 9 1.32 -18.82 8.99
C THR A 9 1.64 -18.43 10.43
N LEU A 10 2.67 -19.02 11.03
CA LEU A 10 3.10 -18.63 12.37
C LEU A 10 3.53 -17.14 12.41
N TYR A 11 4.34 -16.69 11.44
CA TYR A 11 4.73 -15.28 11.36
C TYR A 11 3.52 -14.36 11.15
N ALA A 12 2.56 -14.78 10.33
CA ALA A 12 1.31 -14.04 10.13
C ALA A 12 0.54 -13.87 11.44
N ILE A 13 0.38 -14.94 12.22
CA ILE A 13 -0.29 -14.92 13.53
C ILE A 13 0.47 -14.01 14.51
N VAL A 14 1.79 -14.14 14.59
CA VAL A 14 2.61 -13.29 15.48
C VAL A 14 2.51 -11.83 15.08
N THR A 15 2.53 -11.52 13.79
CA THR A 15 2.39 -10.15 13.29
C THR A 15 1.02 -9.56 13.66
N LEU A 16 -0.07 -10.31 13.46
CA LEU A 16 -1.42 -9.86 13.83
C LEU A 16 -1.58 -9.71 15.34
N PHE A 17 -0.97 -10.60 16.12
CA PHE A 17 -0.96 -10.47 17.58
C PHE A 17 -0.24 -9.22 18.04
N ILE A 18 0.97 -8.95 17.52
CA ILE A 18 1.73 -7.72 17.86
C ILE A 18 0.94 -6.48 17.41
N LEU A 19 0.36 -6.49 16.21
CA LEU A 19 -0.46 -5.38 15.71
C LEU A 19 -1.66 -5.13 16.62
N SER A 20 -2.39 -6.18 17.02
CA SER A 20 -3.56 -6.06 17.90
C SER A 20 -3.18 -5.49 19.27
N LEU A 21 -2.06 -5.92 19.83
CA LEU A 21 -1.56 -5.42 21.11
C LEU A 21 -1.13 -3.95 20.98
N THR A 22 -0.43 -3.61 19.89
CA THR A 22 0.05 -2.24 19.64
C THR A 22 -1.12 -1.28 19.49
N ILE A 23 -2.10 -1.59 18.63
CA ILE A 23 -3.23 -0.68 18.41
C ILE A 23 -4.10 -0.53 19.67
N PHE A 24 -4.30 -1.63 20.42
CA PHE A 24 -4.99 -1.60 21.68
C PHE A 24 -4.28 -0.67 22.67
N ALA A 25 -2.96 -0.80 22.83
CA ALA A 25 -2.17 0.02 23.74
C ALA A 25 -2.16 1.50 23.29
N VAL A 26 -1.89 1.79 22.02
CA VAL A 26 -1.85 3.16 21.49
C VAL A 26 -3.16 3.88 21.75
N VAL A 27 -4.29 3.25 21.45
CA VAL A 27 -5.61 3.89 21.67
C VAL A 27 -5.86 4.17 23.14
N ARG A 28 -5.48 3.28 24.04
CA ARG A 28 -5.63 3.49 25.50
C ARG A 28 -4.70 4.57 26.06
N LEU A 29 -3.50 4.72 25.48
CA LEU A 29 -2.54 5.75 25.87
C LEU A 29 -2.89 7.14 25.30
N THR A 30 -3.65 7.20 24.21
CA THR A 30 -3.98 8.47 23.53
C THR A 30 -5.13 9.23 24.23
N GLY A 31 -5.94 8.56 25.04
CA GLY A 31 -7.02 9.20 25.80
C GLY A 31 -8.10 8.25 26.31
N ASP A 32 -8.98 8.80 27.12
CA ASP A 32 -10.19 8.09 27.60
C ASP A 32 -11.32 8.29 26.58
N PRO A 33 -11.77 7.22 25.90
CA PRO A 33 -12.84 7.33 24.91
C PRO A 33 -14.16 7.82 25.51
N VAL A 34 -14.38 7.66 26.82
CA VAL A 34 -15.60 8.08 27.50
C VAL A 34 -15.74 9.59 27.54
N THR A 35 -14.63 10.31 27.75
CA THR A 35 -14.64 11.80 27.80
C THR A 35 -15.01 12.43 26.44
N LEU A 36 -14.93 11.65 25.37
CA LEU A 36 -15.24 12.10 24.00
C LEU A 36 -16.66 11.72 23.57
N LEU A 37 -17.23 10.69 24.17
CA LEU A 37 -18.61 10.24 23.93
C LEU A 37 -19.61 11.04 24.76
N ALA A 38 -19.14 11.70 25.81
CA ALA A 38 -19.99 12.47 26.67
C ALA A 38 -20.37 13.80 26.03
N GLU A 39 -21.63 14.18 26.15
CA GLU A 39 -22.08 15.52 25.80
C GLU A 39 -21.33 16.57 26.62
N PRO A 40 -21.06 17.76 26.07
CA PRO A 40 -20.47 18.85 26.82
C PRO A 40 -21.33 19.17 28.10
N GLY A 41 -20.76 18.89 29.26
CA GLY A 41 -21.48 19.07 30.53
C GLY A 41 -22.07 17.77 31.12
N ALA A 42 -21.78 16.61 30.58
CA ALA A 42 -22.20 15.33 31.15
C ALA A 42 -21.70 15.18 32.59
N ARG A 43 -22.55 14.65 33.45
CA ARG A 43 -22.23 14.42 34.88
C ARG A 43 -21.28 13.21 34.99
N ALA A 44 -20.48 13.20 36.06
CA ALA A 44 -19.56 12.10 36.34
C ALA A 44 -20.27 10.72 36.37
N GLU A 45 -21.50 10.68 36.85
CA GLU A 45 -22.32 9.48 36.91
C GLU A 45 -22.66 8.91 35.53
N ASP A 46 -22.88 9.77 34.51
CA ASP A 46 -23.18 9.37 33.15
C ASP A 46 -21.92 8.82 32.48
N LEU A 47 -20.76 9.43 32.77
CA LEU A 47 -19.45 8.94 32.33
C LEU A 47 -19.13 7.56 32.88
N ASP A 48 -19.38 7.33 34.15
CA ASP A 48 -19.13 6.06 34.81
C ASP A 48 -20.09 4.97 34.31
N ARG A 49 -21.32 5.32 33.94
CA ARG A 49 -22.26 4.38 33.28
C ARG A 49 -21.75 3.97 31.92
N VAL A 50 -21.31 4.89 31.08
CA VAL A 50 -20.72 4.60 29.77
C VAL A 50 -19.45 3.76 29.91
N ARG A 51 -18.59 4.05 30.91
CA ARG A 51 -17.39 3.22 31.19
C ARG A 51 -17.78 1.78 31.50
N ALA A 52 -18.79 1.57 32.34
CA ALA A 52 -19.25 0.25 32.73
C ALA A 52 -19.89 -0.51 31.55
N GLU A 53 -20.72 0.17 30.75
CA GLU A 53 -21.36 -0.42 29.55
C GLU A 53 -20.32 -0.89 28.52
N TRP A 54 -19.24 -0.13 28.34
CA TRP A 54 -18.17 -0.45 27.40
C TRP A 54 -17.06 -1.31 28.02
N GLY A 55 -17.15 -1.64 29.31
CA GLY A 55 -16.16 -2.41 30.05
C GLY A 55 -14.80 -1.73 30.17
N LEU A 56 -14.76 -0.42 30.07
CA LEU A 56 -13.55 0.40 30.18
C LEU A 56 -13.10 0.59 31.64
N ASP A 57 -13.93 0.25 32.58
CA ASP A 57 -13.68 0.17 34.03
C ASP A 57 -12.87 -1.07 34.43
N ARG A 58 -12.79 -2.07 33.54
CA ARG A 58 -12.10 -3.35 33.80
C ARG A 58 -10.58 -3.20 33.66
N PRO A 59 -9.78 -4.10 34.30
CA PRO A 59 -8.32 -4.14 34.09
C PRO A 59 -7.95 -4.33 32.60
N TRP A 60 -6.88 -3.70 32.15
CA TRP A 60 -6.43 -3.74 30.75
C TRP A 60 -6.32 -5.15 30.15
N PRO A 61 -5.80 -6.19 30.86
CA PRO A 61 -5.78 -7.54 30.31
C PRO A 61 -7.18 -8.07 29.96
N VAL A 62 -8.20 -7.76 30.78
CA VAL A 62 -9.59 -8.17 30.55
C VAL A 62 -10.17 -7.45 29.32
N GLN A 63 -9.90 -6.15 29.20
CA GLN A 63 -10.29 -5.37 28.01
C GLN A 63 -9.62 -5.89 26.75
N TYR A 64 -8.33 -6.27 26.81
CA TYR A 64 -7.61 -6.82 25.67
C TYR A 64 -8.18 -8.18 25.24
N VAL A 65 -8.49 -9.07 26.19
CA VAL A 65 -9.10 -10.36 25.86
C VAL A 65 -10.45 -10.17 25.18
N ALA A 66 -11.27 -9.24 25.65
CA ALA A 66 -12.54 -8.89 25.01
C ALA A 66 -12.32 -8.34 23.59
N PHE A 67 -11.37 -7.43 23.39
CA PHE A 67 -10.98 -6.90 22.09
C PHE A 67 -10.48 -7.99 21.14
N ALA A 68 -9.58 -8.87 21.59
CA ALA A 68 -9.07 -9.98 20.80
C ALA A 68 -10.17 -10.97 20.41
N ARG A 69 -11.11 -11.27 21.32
CA ARG A 69 -12.29 -12.10 21.01
C ARG A 69 -13.16 -11.43 19.92
N ASN A 70 -13.39 -10.14 20.02
CA ASN A 70 -14.16 -9.40 19.02
C ASN A 70 -13.51 -9.42 17.64
N ILE A 71 -12.18 -9.31 17.55
CA ILE A 71 -11.44 -9.48 16.30
C ILE A 71 -11.70 -10.88 15.70
N LEU A 72 -11.58 -11.94 16.52
CA LEU A 72 -11.77 -13.32 16.07
C LEU A 72 -13.20 -13.62 15.62
N THR A 73 -14.20 -12.91 16.15
CA THR A 73 -15.61 -13.03 15.75
C THR A 73 -16.03 -12.06 14.65
N GLY A 74 -15.09 -11.24 14.14
CA GLY A 74 -15.38 -10.22 13.11
C GLY A 74 -16.17 -9.02 13.61
N GLN A 75 -16.32 -8.87 14.92
CA GLN A 75 -17.05 -7.76 15.56
C GLN A 75 -16.06 -6.66 15.98
N LEU A 76 -15.58 -5.88 15.01
CA LEU A 76 -14.59 -4.84 15.26
C LEU A 76 -15.15 -3.54 15.87
N GLY A 77 -16.38 -3.59 16.37
CA GLY A 77 -17.06 -2.47 16.98
C GLY A 77 -17.92 -1.64 16.01
N LYS A 78 -18.54 -0.61 16.58
CA LYS A 78 -19.38 0.34 15.85
C LYS A 78 -18.71 1.71 15.94
N SER A 79 -18.60 2.41 14.82
CA SER A 79 -18.10 3.78 14.76
C SER A 79 -19.03 4.70 15.55
N PHE A 80 -18.46 5.62 16.31
CA PHE A 80 -19.23 6.61 17.07
C PHE A 80 -19.86 7.65 16.16
N ASN A 81 -19.12 8.09 15.15
CA ASN A 81 -19.58 9.17 14.26
C ASN A 81 -20.50 8.69 13.15
N TYR A 82 -20.24 7.49 12.60
CA TYR A 82 -21.04 6.93 11.50
C TYR A 82 -22.19 6.05 11.98
N GLU A 83 -22.22 5.69 13.27
CA GLU A 83 -23.20 4.78 13.87
C GLU A 83 -23.38 3.44 13.14
N MET A 84 -22.35 3.01 12.41
CA MET A 84 -22.33 1.79 11.60
C MET A 84 -21.19 0.85 12.05
N PRO A 85 -21.31 -0.48 11.79
CA PRO A 85 -20.21 -1.41 12.01
C PRO A 85 -18.96 -0.98 11.24
N VAL A 86 -17.79 -1.04 11.88
CA VAL A 86 -16.53 -0.61 11.26
C VAL A 86 -16.22 -1.46 10.02
N SER A 87 -16.47 -2.76 10.08
CA SER A 87 -16.30 -3.67 8.92
C SER A 87 -17.13 -3.22 7.71
N THR A 88 -18.37 -2.78 7.92
CA THR A 88 -19.22 -2.26 6.82
C THR A 88 -18.58 -1.03 6.18
N LEU A 89 -18.13 -0.07 6.98
CA LEU A 89 -17.45 1.14 6.49
C LEU A 89 -16.17 0.81 5.74
N TYR A 90 -15.38 -0.13 6.28
CA TYR A 90 -14.14 -0.59 5.66
C TYR A 90 -14.38 -1.20 4.27
N PHE A 91 -15.31 -2.17 4.17
CA PHE A 91 -15.60 -2.82 2.90
C PHE A 91 -16.28 -1.91 1.88
N GLN A 92 -17.00 -0.88 2.31
CA GLN A 92 -17.51 0.17 1.41
C GLN A 92 -16.38 1.03 0.80
N ARG A 93 -15.29 1.27 1.55
CA ARG A 93 -14.14 2.08 1.11
C ARG A 93 -13.05 1.28 0.41
N LEU A 94 -13.01 -0.03 0.61
CA LEU A 94 -12.00 -0.93 0.04
C LEU A 94 -11.92 -0.87 -1.48
N PRO A 95 -13.03 -0.92 -2.26
CA PRO A 95 -12.96 -0.85 -3.72
C PRO A 95 -12.23 0.41 -4.23
N ASN A 96 -12.50 1.56 -3.62
CA ASN A 96 -11.87 2.83 -4.01
C ASN A 96 -10.35 2.81 -3.73
N SER A 97 -9.92 2.20 -2.63
CA SER A 97 -8.49 2.05 -2.33
C SER A 97 -7.81 1.09 -3.30
N LEU A 98 -8.48 0.00 -3.68
CA LEU A 98 -7.96 -0.95 -4.66
C LEU A 98 -7.89 -0.33 -6.07
N GLU A 99 -8.90 0.45 -6.46
CA GLU A 99 -8.92 1.18 -7.73
C GLU A 99 -7.72 2.11 -7.85
N LEU A 100 -7.48 2.94 -6.83
CA LEU A 100 -6.34 3.85 -6.79
C LEU A 100 -4.99 3.11 -6.81
N ALA A 101 -4.85 2.07 -5.99
CA ALA A 101 -3.63 1.27 -5.92
C ALA A 101 -3.33 0.57 -7.26
N LEU A 102 -4.37 0.01 -7.91
CA LEU A 102 -4.25 -0.61 -9.22
C LEU A 102 -3.85 0.40 -10.29
N ALA A 103 -4.52 1.55 -10.34
CA ALA A 103 -4.20 2.62 -11.29
C ALA A 103 -2.77 3.12 -11.10
N ALA A 104 -2.34 3.38 -9.87
CA ALA A 104 -0.97 3.77 -9.55
C ALA A 104 0.06 2.70 -9.96
N THR A 105 -0.26 1.42 -9.75
CA THR A 105 0.58 0.28 -10.17
C THR A 105 0.71 0.23 -11.68
N LEU A 106 -0.39 0.33 -12.40
CA LEU A 106 -0.39 0.34 -13.88
C LEU A 106 0.43 1.51 -14.42
N ILE A 107 0.23 2.72 -13.90
CA ILE A 107 1.02 3.91 -14.27
C ILE A 107 2.51 3.67 -14.01
N SER A 108 2.85 3.10 -12.85
CA SER A 108 4.25 2.78 -12.51
C SER A 108 4.88 1.81 -13.50
N PHE A 109 4.12 0.81 -13.96
CA PHE A 109 4.57 -0.16 -14.96
C PHE A 109 4.74 0.47 -16.33
N PHE A 110 3.73 1.21 -16.79
CA PHE A 110 3.76 1.85 -18.11
C PHE A 110 4.83 2.94 -18.24
N ILE A 111 5.24 3.57 -17.13
CA ILE A 111 6.32 4.55 -17.13
C ILE A 111 7.66 3.89 -16.80
N GLY A 112 7.75 3.16 -15.70
CA GLY A 112 9.01 2.67 -15.15
C GLY A 112 9.68 1.61 -16.01
N ILE A 113 8.93 0.62 -16.50
CA ILE A 113 9.49 -0.50 -17.26
C ILE A 113 10.00 -0.03 -18.63
N PRO A 114 9.21 0.65 -19.47
CA PRO A 114 9.70 1.11 -20.78
C PRO A 114 10.88 2.08 -20.65
N ALA A 115 10.81 3.02 -19.71
CA ALA A 115 11.89 3.96 -19.48
C ALA A 115 13.19 3.25 -19.04
N GLY A 116 13.08 2.21 -18.18
CA GLY A 116 14.20 1.39 -17.76
C GLY A 116 14.83 0.62 -18.91
N ILE A 117 14.00 0.04 -19.80
CA ILE A 117 14.48 -0.67 -21.01
C ILE A 117 15.22 0.30 -21.94
N ILE A 118 14.61 1.45 -22.26
CA ILE A 118 15.21 2.47 -23.14
C ILE A 118 16.55 2.93 -22.58
N SER A 119 16.61 3.21 -21.28
CA SER A 119 17.83 3.61 -20.56
C SER A 119 18.92 2.52 -20.63
N ALA A 120 18.55 1.24 -20.53
CA ALA A 120 19.49 0.12 -20.60
C ALA A 120 20.01 -0.16 -22.02
N VAL A 121 19.17 0.02 -23.02
CA VAL A 121 19.57 -0.22 -24.44
C VAL A 121 20.41 0.93 -24.98
N ARG A 122 20.21 2.16 -24.51
CA ARG A 122 20.91 3.36 -24.96
C ARG A 122 21.84 3.93 -23.88
N VAL A 123 22.70 3.09 -23.34
CA VAL A 123 23.65 3.47 -22.26
C VAL A 123 24.44 4.74 -22.60
N ASN A 124 24.58 5.63 -21.64
CA ASN A 124 25.29 6.93 -21.74
C ASN A 124 24.71 7.90 -22.80
N SER A 125 23.55 7.60 -23.38
CA SER A 125 22.83 8.55 -24.24
C SER A 125 22.09 9.62 -23.42
N ALA A 126 21.55 10.65 -24.11
CA ALA A 126 20.66 11.64 -23.49
C ALA A 126 19.42 10.98 -22.83
N TRP A 127 18.89 9.93 -23.43
CA TRP A 127 17.77 9.16 -22.88
C TRP A 127 18.11 8.40 -21.59
N ASP A 128 19.33 7.82 -21.52
CA ASP A 128 19.81 7.18 -20.30
C ASP A 128 20.06 8.20 -19.18
N ASN A 129 20.65 9.34 -19.50
CA ASN A 129 20.90 10.39 -18.52
C ASN A 129 19.59 11.01 -18.03
N PHE A 130 18.62 11.26 -18.92
CA PHE A 130 17.29 11.71 -18.56
C PHE A 130 16.57 10.69 -17.65
N GLY A 131 16.59 9.40 -18.03
CA GLY A 131 16.02 8.33 -17.21
C GLY A 131 16.63 8.26 -15.80
N LYS A 132 17.96 8.35 -15.69
CA LYS A 132 18.66 8.40 -14.39
C LYS A 132 18.24 9.61 -13.55
N THR A 133 18.13 10.80 -14.17
CA THR A 133 17.69 12.02 -13.49
C THR A 133 16.25 11.90 -13.01
N VAL A 134 15.35 11.42 -13.85
CA VAL A 134 13.94 11.18 -13.48
C VAL A 134 13.84 10.15 -12.35
N ALA A 135 14.62 9.06 -12.41
CA ALA A 135 14.65 8.07 -11.34
C ALA A 135 15.17 8.66 -10.02
N LEU A 136 16.20 9.50 -10.07
CA LEU A 136 16.74 10.17 -8.89
C LEU A 136 15.71 11.12 -8.28
N LEU A 137 15.08 11.97 -9.09
CA LEU A 137 14.01 12.87 -8.66
C LEU A 137 12.82 12.10 -8.10
N GLY A 138 12.43 11.00 -8.75
CA GLY A 138 11.31 10.18 -8.33
C GLY A 138 11.50 9.51 -6.96
N LEU A 139 12.75 9.21 -6.60
CA LEU A 139 13.09 8.65 -5.30
C LEU A 139 13.29 9.73 -4.21
N SER A 140 13.57 10.97 -4.62
CA SER A 140 13.90 12.09 -3.72
C SER A 140 12.68 12.96 -3.40
N VAL A 141 11.76 13.13 -4.37
CA VAL A 141 10.60 14.00 -4.24
C VAL A 141 9.46 13.25 -3.54
N PRO A 142 8.96 13.76 -2.40
CA PRO A 142 7.83 13.12 -1.72
C PRO A 142 6.57 13.14 -2.60
N GLY A 143 5.85 12.00 -2.68
CA GLY A 143 4.64 11.88 -3.50
C GLY A 143 3.54 12.89 -3.13
N PHE A 144 3.39 13.21 -1.86
CA PHE A 144 2.42 14.21 -1.40
C PHE A 144 2.75 15.62 -1.91
N TRP A 145 4.02 16.01 -1.92
CA TRP A 145 4.46 17.29 -2.46
C TRP A 145 4.21 17.36 -3.97
N LEU A 146 4.54 16.28 -4.70
CA LEU A 146 4.21 16.17 -6.12
C LEU A 146 2.71 16.32 -6.35
N GLY A 147 1.87 15.67 -5.53
CA GLY A 147 0.42 15.79 -5.60
C GLY A 147 -0.06 17.23 -5.46
N LEU A 148 0.45 17.99 -4.49
CA LEU A 148 0.12 19.41 -4.31
C LEU A 148 0.55 20.26 -5.50
N VAL A 149 1.76 20.03 -6.04
CA VAL A 149 2.25 20.73 -7.24
C VAL A 149 1.38 20.40 -8.46
N MET A 150 0.96 19.15 -8.62
CA MET A 150 0.07 18.73 -9.70
C MET A 150 -1.31 19.41 -9.59
N ILE A 151 -1.89 19.51 -8.40
CA ILE A 151 -3.13 20.26 -8.17
C ILE A 151 -2.95 21.72 -8.58
N LEU A 152 -1.86 22.37 -8.15
CA LEU A 152 -1.57 23.76 -8.48
C LEU A 152 -1.48 23.97 -10.00
N ILE A 153 -0.74 23.12 -10.70
CA ILE A 153 -0.52 23.27 -12.14
C ILE A 153 -1.76 22.87 -12.93
N PHE A 154 -2.26 21.63 -12.74
CA PHE A 154 -3.28 21.05 -13.64
C PHE A 154 -4.70 21.43 -13.26
N SER A 155 -4.97 21.75 -12.00
CA SER A 155 -6.33 22.13 -11.57
C SER A 155 -6.49 23.63 -11.45
N VAL A 156 -5.53 24.32 -10.79
CA VAL A 156 -5.67 25.76 -10.48
C VAL A 156 -5.24 26.62 -11.67
N TRP A 157 -4.10 26.34 -12.30
CA TRP A 157 -3.60 27.17 -13.40
C TRP A 157 -4.18 26.78 -14.76
N LEU A 158 -4.18 25.48 -15.06
CA LEU A 158 -4.60 25.00 -16.40
C LEU A 158 -6.08 24.62 -16.47
N HIS A 159 -6.74 24.37 -15.35
CA HIS A 159 -8.15 23.95 -15.26
C HIS A 159 -8.47 22.67 -16.07
N TRP A 160 -7.47 21.76 -16.21
CA TRP A 160 -7.60 20.53 -17.00
C TRP A 160 -8.17 19.37 -16.20
N LEU A 161 -7.81 19.29 -14.90
CA LEU A 161 -8.15 18.16 -14.04
C LEU A 161 -8.81 18.65 -12.76
N PRO A 162 -9.72 17.86 -12.16
CA PRO A 162 -10.37 18.20 -10.91
C PRO A 162 -9.36 18.21 -9.75
N THR A 163 -9.56 19.09 -8.78
CA THR A 163 -8.66 19.21 -7.60
C THR A 163 -8.73 18.02 -6.68
N SER A 164 -9.92 17.41 -6.51
CA SER A 164 -10.19 16.44 -5.47
C SER A 164 -11.48 15.67 -5.68
N GLY A 165 -11.76 14.69 -4.83
CA GLY A 165 -12.98 13.90 -4.84
C GLY A 165 -12.90 12.67 -5.73
N GLN A 166 -14.04 11.99 -5.89
CA GLN A 166 -14.23 10.83 -6.74
C GLN A 166 -15.23 11.17 -7.84
N GLY A 167 -14.97 10.71 -9.05
CA GLY A 167 -15.82 10.94 -10.23
C GLY A 167 -15.36 10.09 -11.39
N GLY A 168 -15.34 10.67 -12.60
CA GLY A 168 -14.80 10.00 -13.78
C GLY A 168 -13.28 9.77 -13.70
N TRP A 169 -12.72 9.14 -14.72
CA TRP A 169 -11.29 8.79 -14.83
C TRP A 169 -10.32 9.97 -14.60
N GLN A 170 -10.78 11.20 -14.83
CA GLN A 170 -9.99 12.42 -14.61
C GLN A 170 -9.58 12.61 -13.14
N HIS A 171 -10.44 12.20 -12.18
CA HIS A 171 -10.16 12.27 -10.75
C HIS A 171 -9.08 11.27 -10.31
N LEU A 172 -8.82 10.23 -11.11
CA LEU A 172 -7.87 9.18 -10.81
C LEU A 172 -6.44 9.52 -11.27
N ILE A 173 -6.27 10.41 -12.27
CA ILE A 173 -4.98 10.69 -12.90
C ILE A 173 -3.95 11.22 -11.89
N MET A 174 -4.24 12.36 -11.26
CA MET A 174 -3.26 13.01 -10.38
C MET A 174 -2.96 12.17 -9.13
N PRO A 175 -3.95 11.62 -8.38
CA PRO A 175 -3.65 10.78 -7.23
C PRO A 175 -2.84 9.53 -7.60
N SER A 176 -3.15 8.89 -8.75
CA SER A 176 -2.43 7.71 -9.21
C SER A 176 -1.00 8.02 -9.64
N LEU A 177 -0.77 9.15 -10.32
CA LEU A 177 0.57 9.62 -10.66
C LEU A 177 1.37 9.98 -9.41
N ALA A 178 0.78 10.69 -8.46
CA ALA A 178 1.45 11.08 -7.22
C ALA A 178 1.82 9.87 -6.37
N LEU A 179 0.93 8.86 -6.27
CA LEU A 179 1.18 7.62 -5.56
C LEU A 179 2.18 6.73 -6.33
N GLY A 180 2.03 6.63 -7.65
CA GLY A 180 2.84 5.76 -8.51
C GLY A 180 4.25 6.30 -8.81
N TRP A 181 4.52 7.58 -8.58
CA TRP A 181 5.76 8.26 -8.96
C TRP A 181 7.03 7.60 -8.40
N TYR A 182 7.07 7.39 -7.08
CA TYR A 182 8.17 6.72 -6.39
C TYR A 182 8.39 5.29 -6.92
N PHE A 183 7.30 4.57 -7.13
CA PHE A 183 7.35 3.18 -7.59
C PHE A 183 7.77 3.09 -9.06
N ALA A 184 7.34 4.02 -9.91
CA ALA A 184 7.81 4.13 -11.29
C ALA A 184 9.32 4.36 -11.36
N ALA A 185 9.85 5.26 -10.54
CA ALA A 185 11.28 5.53 -10.45
C ALA A 185 12.08 4.31 -9.95
N SER A 186 11.53 3.59 -8.97
CA SER A 186 12.12 2.35 -8.45
C SER A 186 12.15 1.24 -9.52
N LEU A 187 11.04 1.06 -10.24
CA LEU A 187 10.95 0.10 -11.35
C LEU A 187 11.88 0.47 -12.50
N LEU A 188 11.96 1.75 -12.88
CA LEU A 188 12.90 2.23 -13.90
C LEU A 188 14.33 1.81 -13.57
N ARG A 189 14.77 2.12 -12.34
CA ARG A 189 16.13 1.80 -11.89
C ARG A 189 16.40 0.30 -11.88
N LEU A 190 15.48 -0.49 -11.34
CA LEU A 190 15.64 -1.95 -11.29
C LEU A 190 15.59 -2.55 -12.69
N THR A 191 14.65 -2.15 -13.55
CA THR A 191 14.55 -2.62 -14.92
C THR A 191 15.83 -2.31 -15.70
N ARG A 192 16.36 -1.10 -15.57
CA ARG A 192 17.65 -0.72 -16.17
C ARG A 192 18.79 -1.63 -15.72
N SER A 193 18.93 -1.83 -14.41
CA SER A 193 20.00 -2.66 -13.84
C SER A 193 19.89 -4.11 -14.31
N SER A 194 18.73 -4.72 -14.21
CA SER A 194 18.49 -6.10 -14.63
C SER A 194 18.68 -6.29 -16.13
N MET A 195 18.23 -5.34 -16.95
CA MET A 195 18.46 -5.38 -18.39
C MET A 195 19.94 -5.29 -18.75
N LEU A 196 20.71 -4.41 -18.08
CA LEU A 196 22.15 -4.29 -18.31
C LEU A 196 22.91 -5.57 -17.97
N GLU A 197 22.54 -6.21 -16.84
CA GLU A 197 23.13 -7.48 -16.42
C GLU A 197 22.86 -8.57 -17.47
N VAL A 198 21.61 -8.73 -17.87
CA VAL A 198 21.20 -9.74 -18.83
C VAL A 198 21.80 -9.48 -20.22
N LEU A 199 21.85 -8.23 -20.70
CA LEU A 199 22.41 -7.90 -22.01
C LEU A 199 23.92 -8.19 -22.12
N ARG A 200 24.63 -8.28 -20.98
CA ARG A 200 26.05 -8.65 -20.90
C ARG A 200 26.28 -10.15 -20.72
N SER A 201 25.24 -10.95 -20.53
CA SER A 201 25.35 -12.40 -20.30
C SER A 201 25.84 -13.15 -21.53
N GLU A 202 26.48 -14.30 -21.30
CA GLU A 202 27.05 -15.13 -22.38
C GLU A 202 25.99 -15.68 -23.34
N TYR A 203 24.80 -16.02 -22.82
CA TYR A 203 23.72 -16.52 -23.70
C TYR A 203 23.15 -15.44 -24.65
N VAL A 204 23.15 -14.17 -24.22
CA VAL A 204 22.74 -13.05 -25.08
C VAL A 204 23.84 -12.78 -26.13
N LYS A 205 25.11 -12.86 -25.76
CA LYS A 205 26.22 -12.78 -26.73
C LYS A 205 26.14 -13.88 -27.78
N LEU A 206 25.86 -15.13 -27.34
CA LEU A 206 25.67 -16.26 -28.25
C LEU A 206 24.50 -16.06 -29.21
N ALA A 207 23.36 -15.52 -28.71
CA ALA A 207 22.21 -15.20 -29.55
C ALA A 207 22.54 -14.19 -30.64
N ARG A 208 23.37 -13.17 -30.33
CA ARG A 208 23.87 -12.20 -31.33
C ARG A 208 24.82 -12.85 -32.35
N LEU A 209 25.72 -13.71 -31.88
CA LEU A 209 26.66 -14.44 -32.75
C LEU A 209 25.94 -15.39 -33.74
N LYS A 210 24.76 -15.91 -33.34
CA LYS A 210 23.87 -16.69 -34.21
C LYS A 210 23.12 -15.84 -35.25
N GLY A 211 23.36 -14.54 -35.33
CA GLY A 211 22.73 -13.64 -36.31
C GLY A 211 21.27 -13.28 -36.00
N LEU A 212 20.77 -13.51 -34.79
CA LEU A 212 19.39 -13.15 -34.42
C LEU A 212 19.17 -11.62 -34.49
N PRO A 213 18.02 -11.17 -35.04
CA PRO A 213 17.69 -9.77 -35.11
C PRO A 213 17.69 -9.13 -33.73
N GLY A 214 18.14 -7.86 -33.59
CA GLY A 214 18.30 -7.19 -32.34
C GLY A 214 17.02 -7.10 -31.49
N TYR A 215 15.86 -6.96 -32.12
CA TYR A 215 14.58 -6.95 -31.45
C TYR A 215 14.22 -8.32 -30.82
N VAL A 216 14.59 -9.43 -31.47
CA VAL A 216 14.41 -10.79 -30.92
C VAL A 216 15.33 -11.02 -29.75
N VAL A 217 16.60 -10.61 -29.85
CA VAL A 217 17.55 -10.67 -28.73
C VAL A 217 17.03 -9.88 -27.53
N LEU A 218 16.49 -8.68 -27.78
CA LEU A 218 15.97 -7.83 -26.73
C LEU A 218 14.69 -8.40 -26.10
N ALA A 219 13.68 -8.71 -26.91
CA ALA A 219 12.34 -9.09 -26.41
C ALA A 219 12.31 -10.50 -25.83
N VAL A 220 12.95 -11.48 -26.52
CA VAL A 220 12.84 -12.90 -26.15
C VAL A 220 13.95 -13.32 -25.17
N HIS A 221 15.19 -12.90 -25.43
CA HIS A 221 16.33 -13.37 -24.64
C HIS A 221 16.67 -12.45 -23.46
N ALA A 222 16.58 -11.11 -23.62
CA ALA A 222 16.94 -10.20 -22.55
C ALA A 222 15.74 -9.84 -21.66
N PHE A 223 14.66 -9.32 -22.24
CA PHE A 223 13.51 -8.82 -21.49
C PHE A 223 12.89 -9.88 -20.57
N LYS A 224 12.60 -11.06 -21.11
CA LYS A 224 11.97 -12.14 -20.33
C LYS A 224 12.73 -12.46 -19.05
N ASN A 225 14.06 -12.55 -19.14
CA ASN A 225 14.89 -12.88 -17.98
C ASN A 225 15.11 -11.68 -17.04
N ALA A 226 15.23 -10.47 -17.57
CA ALA A 226 15.37 -9.25 -16.79
C ALA A 226 14.09 -8.89 -16.02
N MET A 227 12.92 -9.36 -16.47
CA MET A 227 11.64 -9.07 -15.80
C MET A 227 11.40 -9.86 -14.53
N ILE A 228 12.12 -10.96 -14.27
CA ILE A 228 11.91 -11.75 -13.05
C ILE A 228 12.06 -10.91 -11.77
N PRO A 229 13.20 -10.22 -11.51
CA PRO A 229 13.33 -9.37 -10.33
C PRO A 229 12.39 -8.15 -10.36
N VAL A 230 12.05 -7.63 -11.56
CA VAL A 230 11.16 -6.47 -11.72
C VAL A 230 9.74 -6.83 -11.31
N LEU A 231 9.21 -7.98 -11.73
CA LEU A 231 7.88 -8.47 -11.34
C LEU A 231 7.81 -8.79 -9.84
N THR A 232 8.90 -9.31 -9.28
CA THR A 232 9.01 -9.54 -7.85
C THR A 232 8.87 -8.24 -7.04
N LEU A 233 9.64 -7.21 -7.42
CA LEU A 233 9.54 -5.89 -6.79
C LEU A 233 8.15 -5.28 -7.00
N ALA A 234 7.57 -5.43 -8.17
CA ALA A 234 6.26 -4.94 -8.49
C ALA A 234 5.16 -5.51 -7.57
N GLY A 235 5.22 -6.82 -7.28
CA GLY A 235 4.32 -7.46 -6.33
C GLY A 235 4.46 -6.90 -4.91
N VAL A 236 5.69 -6.69 -4.44
CA VAL A 236 5.94 -6.05 -3.13
C VAL A 236 5.43 -4.62 -3.12
N ASN A 237 5.68 -3.85 -4.18
CA ASN A 237 5.25 -2.47 -4.29
C ASN A 237 3.72 -2.31 -4.22
N LEU A 238 2.95 -3.23 -4.81
CA LEU A 238 1.49 -3.19 -4.76
C LEU A 238 0.97 -3.23 -3.31
N VAL A 239 1.54 -4.09 -2.47
CA VAL A 239 1.19 -4.15 -1.04
C VAL A 239 1.56 -2.85 -0.34
N VAL A 240 2.73 -2.31 -0.63
CA VAL A 240 3.19 -1.04 -0.04
C VAL A 240 2.30 0.12 -0.47
N MET A 241 1.85 0.17 -1.74
CA MET A 241 0.98 1.24 -2.26
C MET A 241 -0.36 1.31 -1.53
N ILE A 242 -0.97 0.17 -1.21
CA ILE A 242 -2.23 0.14 -0.46
C ILE A 242 -2.07 0.84 0.90
N ASN A 243 -0.90 0.72 1.53
CA ASN A 243 -0.62 1.33 2.83
C ASN A 243 -0.11 2.77 2.74
N ALA A 244 0.73 3.07 1.74
CA ALA A 244 1.35 4.40 1.59
C ALA A 244 0.36 5.47 1.10
N ALA A 245 -0.84 5.07 0.70
CA ALA A 245 -1.82 5.95 0.08
C ALA A 245 -2.44 6.97 1.06
N VAL A 246 -2.32 6.82 2.40
CA VAL A 246 -3.07 7.64 3.38
C VAL A 246 -2.94 9.14 3.11
N ILE A 247 -1.72 9.65 2.96
CA ILE A 247 -1.49 11.09 2.75
C ILE A 247 -2.06 11.53 1.38
N ILE A 248 -1.86 10.72 0.35
CA ILE A 248 -2.35 11.01 -1.01
C ILE A 248 -3.87 11.05 -1.04
N VAL A 249 -4.55 10.08 -0.43
CA VAL A 249 -6.02 10.02 -0.41
C VAL A 249 -6.63 11.19 0.38
N VAL A 250 -5.92 11.70 1.39
CA VAL A 250 -6.36 12.89 2.13
C VAL A 250 -6.23 14.15 1.28
N ILE A 251 -5.09 14.36 0.62
CA ILE A 251 -4.82 15.54 -0.23
C ILE A 251 -5.84 15.63 -1.37
N PHE A 252 -6.09 14.51 -2.04
CA PHE A 252 -7.04 14.45 -3.16
C PHE A 252 -8.49 14.19 -2.73
N ALA A 253 -8.77 14.16 -1.42
CA ALA A 253 -10.07 13.79 -0.86
C ALA A 253 -10.67 12.51 -1.47
N TRP A 254 -9.80 11.53 -1.83
CA TRP A 254 -10.21 10.25 -2.40
C TRP A 254 -10.86 9.37 -1.33
N PRO A 255 -12.09 8.84 -1.54
CA PRO A 255 -12.86 8.17 -0.50
C PRO A 255 -12.40 6.71 -0.27
N GLY A 256 -11.13 6.52 0.03
CA GLY A 256 -10.52 5.23 0.35
C GLY A 256 -10.40 4.95 1.85
N ILE A 257 -9.82 3.78 2.20
CA ILE A 257 -9.57 3.33 3.58
C ILE A 257 -8.66 4.33 4.32
N GLY A 258 -7.62 4.87 3.65
CA GLY A 258 -6.72 5.84 4.27
C GLY A 258 -7.40 7.12 4.71
N ARG A 259 -8.41 7.59 3.95
CA ARG A 259 -9.23 8.73 4.34
C ARG A 259 -10.17 8.39 5.50
N LEU A 260 -10.77 7.21 5.48
CA LEU A 260 -11.60 6.72 6.60
C LEU A 260 -10.79 6.67 7.91
N LEU A 261 -9.55 6.18 7.83
CA LEU A 261 -8.64 6.17 8.98
C LEU A 261 -8.30 7.58 9.46
N TYR A 262 -7.98 8.51 8.54
CA TYR A 262 -7.71 9.91 8.86
C TYR A 262 -8.91 10.57 9.54
N GLU A 263 -10.11 10.41 9.00
CA GLU A 263 -11.36 10.92 9.58
C GLU A 263 -11.58 10.36 10.99
N GLY A 264 -11.37 9.06 11.20
CA GLY A 264 -11.45 8.43 12.52
C GLY A 264 -10.45 8.98 13.54
N ILE A 265 -9.20 9.22 13.11
CA ILE A 265 -8.17 9.82 13.99
C ILE A 265 -8.53 11.26 14.35
N PHE A 266 -8.92 12.05 13.35
CA PHE A 266 -9.25 13.47 13.56
C PHE A 266 -10.49 13.66 14.44
N GLN A 267 -11.48 12.80 14.28
CA GLN A 267 -12.72 12.79 15.07
C GLN A 267 -12.59 11.99 16.37
N ARG A 268 -11.41 11.42 16.64
CA ARG A 268 -11.13 10.58 17.82
C ARG A 268 -12.10 9.40 17.98
N ASP A 269 -12.54 8.84 16.84
CA ASP A 269 -13.39 7.65 16.80
C ASP A 269 -12.52 6.40 17.01
N PHE A 270 -12.30 6.05 18.27
CA PHE A 270 -11.39 4.96 18.63
C PHE A 270 -11.80 3.60 18.08
N PRO A 271 -13.09 3.18 18.13
CA PRO A 271 -13.50 1.93 17.49
C PRO A 271 -13.22 1.92 16.00
N LEU A 272 -13.48 3.04 15.31
CA LEU A 272 -13.19 3.17 13.88
C LEU A 272 -11.70 3.02 13.59
N VAL A 273 -10.83 3.72 14.32
CA VAL A 273 -9.38 3.64 14.15
C VAL A 273 -8.87 2.23 14.42
N GLN A 274 -9.29 1.61 15.54
CA GLN A 274 -8.89 0.25 15.89
C GLN A 274 -9.32 -0.77 14.83
N GLY A 275 -10.59 -0.71 14.43
CA GLY A 275 -11.14 -1.64 13.48
C GLY A 275 -10.53 -1.50 12.09
N VAL A 276 -10.41 -0.27 11.58
CA VAL A 276 -9.79 -0.01 10.25
C VAL A 276 -8.33 -0.48 10.21
N VAL A 277 -7.54 -0.19 11.25
CA VAL A 277 -6.14 -0.64 11.31
C VAL A 277 -6.04 -2.16 11.39
N MET A 278 -6.92 -2.81 12.17
CA MET A 278 -6.95 -4.27 12.27
C MET A 278 -7.35 -4.93 10.95
N GLU A 279 -8.41 -4.46 10.29
CA GLU A 279 -8.86 -4.99 9.00
C GLU A 279 -7.81 -4.79 7.91
N ALA A 280 -7.21 -3.60 7.85
CA ALA A 280 -6.09 -3.33 6.95
C ALA A 280 -4.90 -4.27 7.23
N GLY A 281 -4.54 -4.47 8.49
CA GLY A 281 -3.48 -5.39 8.89
C GLY A 281 -3.77 -6.84 8.51
N ILE A 282 -4.99 -7.31 8.74
CA ILE A 282 -5.42 -8.66 8.33
C ILE A 282 -5.34 -8.79 6.80
N MET A 283 -5.86 -7.81 6.05
CA MET A 283 -5.81 -7.82 4.59
C MET A 283 -4.37 -7.85 4.06
N ILE A 284 -3.46 -7.05 4.62
CA ILE A 284 -2.04 -7.02 4.25
C ILE A 284 -1.38 -8.37 4.49
N VAL A 285 -1.61 -8.96 5.67
CA VAL A 285 -1.05 -10.26 6.03
C VAL A 285 -1.58 -11.35 5.09
N MET A 286 -2.87 -11.31 4.74
CA MET A 286 -3.47 -12.24 3.79
C MET A 286 -2.89 -12.07 2.37
N ILE A 287 -2.75 -10.84 1.89
CA ILE A 287 -2.14 -10.56 0.58
C ILE A 287 -0.69 -11.05 0.55
N ASN A 288 0.11 -10.75 1.59
CA ASN A 288 1.49 -11.23 1.68
C ASN A 288 1.57 -12.76 1.68
N LEU A 289 0.68 -13.43 2.41
CA LEU A 289 0.62 -14.89 2.42
C LEU A 289 0.31 -15.46 1.03
N ILE A 290 -0.65 -14.85 0.31
CA ILE A 290 -0.99 -15.25 -1.06
C ILE A 290 0.21 -15.04 -2.00
N ILE A 291 0.89 -13.90 -1.90
CA ILE A 291 2.10 -13.60 -2.70
C ILE A 291 3.21 -14.60 -2.39
N ASP A 292 3.47 -14.91 -1.12
CA ASP A 292 4.46 -15.91 -0.71
C ASP A 292 4.14 -17.31 -1.28
N LEU A 293 2.86 -17.68 -1.34
CA LEU A 293 2.40 -18.92 -1.93
C LEU A 293 2.61 -18.94 -3.45
N LEU A 294 2.28 -17.84 -4.13
CA LEU A 294 2.51 -17.68 -5.57
C LEU A 294 4.01 -17.78 -5.89
N TYR A 295 4.87 -17.14 -5.10
CA TYR A 295 6.33 -17.26 -5.29
C TYR A 295 6.81 -18.69 -5.07
N ALA A 296 6.35 -19.38 -4.02
CA ALA A 296 6.71 -20.77 -3.77
C ALA A 296 6.20 -21.72 -4.87
N TYR A 297 5.15 -21.35 -5.60
CA TYR A 297 4.65 -22.09 -6.76
C TYR A 297 5.49 -21.81 -8.02
N ILE A 298 5.83 -20.54 -8.28
CA ILE A 298 6.55 -20.10 -9.49
C ILE A 298 8.04 -20.50 -9.43
N ASP A 299 8.69 -20.34 -8.27
CA ASP A 299 10.10 -20.67 -8.09
C ASP A 299 10.30 -21.78 -7.03
N PRO A 300 10.46 -23.05 -7.47
CA PRO A 300 10.69 -24.17 -6.54
C PRO A 300 12.00 -24.06 -5.75
N ARG A 301 12.96 -23.23 -6.17
CA ARG A 301 14.27 -23.09 -5.48
C ARG A 301 14.12 -22.38 -4.13
N ILE A 302 13.13 -21.51 -3.99
CA ILE A 302 12.84 -20.84 -2.72
C ILE A 302 12.41 -21.82 -1.61
N ARG A 303 11.95 -23.01 -2.00
CA ARG A 303 11.54 -24.08 -1.07
C ARG A 303 12.72 -24.78 -0.38
N LEU A 304 13.93 -24.68 -0.95
CA LEU A 304 15.09 -25.44 -0.52
C LEU A 304 16.09 -24.63 0.30
N THR A 305 15.94 -23.30 0.36
CA THR A 305 17.00 -22.42 0.89
C THR A 305 16.77 -21.94 2.33
N LYS A 306 15.81 -22.51 3.10
CA LYS A 306 15.79 -22.28 4.58
C LYS A 306 15.03 -23.33 5.34
#